data_835f019c168cbbb3e57f99c5550c42a5
#
_entry.id   835f019c168cbbb3e57f99c5550c42a5
#
_cell.length_a   1.000
_cell.length_b   1.000
_cell.length_c   1.000
_cell.angle_alpha   90.00
_cell.angle_beta   90.00
_cell.angle_gamma   90.00
#
_symmetry.space_group_name_H-M   'P 1'
#
loop_
_entity.id
_entity.type
_entity.pdbx_description
1 polymer ?
#
loop_
_entity_poly.entity_id
_entity_poly.type
_entity_poly.pdbx_seq_one_letter_code
_entity_poly.pdbx_strand_id
1 'polypeptide(L)'
;MNEFPVVLVINCGSSSIKFSVLDASDCEVLMSGIADGINSENAFLSVNGGEPAPLAHHSYEGALKAIAFELEKRNLNDSVALIGHRIAHGGSIFTESAIITDEVIDNIRRVSPLAPLHNYANLSGIESAQQLFPGVTQVAVFDTSFHQTMAPEAYLYGLPWKYYEELGVRRYGFHGTSHRYVSLRAHSLLNLAEDDSGLVVAHLGNGASICAVRNGQSVDTSMGMTPLEGLMMGTRSGDVDFGAMSWVASQTNQSLGDLERVVNKESGLLGISGLSSDLRVLEKAWHEGHERAQLAIKTFVHRIARHIAGHAASLRRLDGIIFTGGIGENSSLIRRLVMEHLAVLGLEIDTEMNNRSNSCGERIVSSENARVICAVIPTNEEKMIALDAIQLGKVNAPAEFA
;
A
#
# COMPACT_ATOMS: atom_id res chain seq x y z
N MET A 1 28.15 12.57 18.20
CA MET A 1 27.84 11.24 17.65
C MET A 1 26.44 10.92 18.15
N ASN A 2 25.49 10.71 17.28
CA ASN A 2 24.19 10.17 17.72
C ASN A 2 24.46 8.76 18.25
N GLU A 3 24.21 8.55 19.53
CA GLU A 3 24.49 7.28 20.21
C GLU A 3 23.42 6.21 19.92
N PHE A 4 22.42 6.53 19.08
CA PHE A 4 21.30 5.64 18.83
C PHE A 4 21.34 5.06 17.41
N PRO A 5 21.12 3.74 17.27
CA PRO A 5 21.02 3.10 15.96
C PRO A 5 19.80 3.63 15.20
N VAL A 6 19.93 3.77 13.89
CA VAL A 6 18.84 4.16 13.02
C VAL A 6 18.54 3.07 11.97
N VAL A 7 17.30 3.05 11.51
CA VAL A 7 16.84 2.20 10.40
C VAL A 7 16.63 3.08 9.17
N LEU A 8 17.30 2.76 8.08
CA LEU A 8 17.04 3.35 6.76
C LEU A 8 16.00 2.51 6.04
N VAL A 9 14.83 3.06 5.79
CA VAL A 9 13.77 2.44 5.00
C VAL A 9 13.84 2.94 3.57
N ILE A 10 13.86 2.02 2.59
CA ILE A 10 13.97 2.31 1.16
C ILE A 10 12.79 1.68 0.42
N ASN A 11 12.12 2.50 -0.40
CA ASN A 11 11.05 2.07 -1.30
C ASN A 11 11.38 2.53 -2.73
N CYS A 12 11.94 1.60 -3.52
CA CYS A 12 12.30 1.85 -4.92
C CYS A 12 11.08 1.58 -5.83
N GLY A 13 10.56 2.63 -6.45
CA GLY A 13 9.59 2.55 -7.54
C GLY A 13 10.28 2.52 -8.91
N SER A 14 9.49 2.47 -9.99
CA SER A 14 10.01 2.43 -11.38
C SER A 14 10.81 3.67 -11.81
N SER A 15 10.57 4.82 -11.17
CA SER A 15 11.25 6.10 -11.47
C SER A 15 11.56 6.93 -10.23
N SER A 16 11.41 6.37 -9.04
CA SER A 16 11.61 7.11 -7.80
C SER A 16 12.13 6.21 -6.68
N ILE A 17 12.81 6.83 -5.70
CA ILE A 17 13.14 6.21 -4.41
C ILE A 17 12.54 7.10 -3.33
N LYS A 18 11.61 6.57 -2.55
CA LYS A 18 11.21 7.17 -1.28
C LYS A 18 12.06 6.55 -0.18
N PHE A 19 12.45 7.36 0.78
CA PHE A 19 13.22 6.89 1.92
C PHE A 19 12.80 7.58 3.20
N SER A 20 13.00 6.88 4.31
CA SER A 20 12.83 7.40 5.65
C SER A 20 13.94 6.84 6.56
N VAL A 21 14.44 7.67 7.45
CA VAL A 21 15.40 7.29 8.49
C VAL A 21 14.67 7.40 9.81
N LEU A 22 14.58 6.29 10.52
CA LEU A 22 13.84 6.19 11.77
C LEU A 22 14.82 5.85 12.91
N ASP A 23 14.58 6.42 14.07
CA ASP A 23 15.24 5.99 15.31
C ASP A 23 14.82 4.54 15.61
N ALA A 24 15.77 3.66 15.91
CA ALA A 24 15.46 2.26 16.15
C ALA A 24 14.76 2.02 17.50
N SER A 25 14.79 2.99 18.43
CA SER A 25 14.23 2.83 19.78
C SER A 25 12.73 3.11 19.86
N ASP A 26 12.20 4.01 19.01
CA ASP A 26 10.79 4.45 19.03
C ASP A 26 10.14 4.54 17.64
N CYS A 27 10.94 4.32 16.59
CA CYS A 27 10.55 4.46 15.19
C CYS A 27 10.05 5.88 14.82
N GLU A 28 10.51 6.91 15.53
CA GLU A 28 10.27 8.30 15.13
C GLU A 28 11.10 8.65 13.88
N VAL A 29 10.50 9.41 12.97
CA VAL A 29 11.15 9.78 11.71
C VAL A 29 12.11 10.94 11.93
N LEU A 30 13.41 10.68 11.75
CA LEU A 30 14.48 11.68 11.84
C LEU A 30 14.70 12.42 10.52
N MET A 31 14.52 11.72 9.40
CA MET A 31 14.68 12.28 8.06
C MET A 31 13.82 11.48 7.08
N SER A 32 13.23 12.15 6.11
CA SER A 32 12.53 11.50 5.01
C SER A 32 12.76 12.25 3.70
N GLY A 33 12.47 11.61 2.57
CA GLY A 33 12.59 12.28 1.29
C GLY A 33 12.23 11.41 0.10
N ILE A 34 12.38 12.03 -1.06
CA ILE A 34 12.14 11.38 -2.34
C ILE A 34 13.22 11.80 -3.34
N ALA A 35 13.81 10.82 -4.00
CA ALA A 35 14.49 11.01 -5.27
C ALA A 35 13.51 10.62 -6.38
N ASP A 36 13.22 11.52 -7.30
CA ASP A 36 12.23 11.30 -8.37
C ASP A 36 12.81 11.64 -9.73
N GLY A 37 12.16 11.15 -10.80
CA GLY A 37 12.64 11.29 -12.17
C GLY A 37 13.88 10.44 -12.46
N ILE A 38 14.14 9.36 -11.73
CA ILE A 38 15.28 8.47 -11.93
C ILE A 38 15.27 7.94 -13.36
N ASN A 39 16.45 7.90 -14.00
CA ASN A 39 16.69 7.62 -15.41
C ASN A 39 16.19 8.72 -16.37
N SER A 40 15.90 9.93 -15.88
CA SER A 40 15.63 11.10 -16.71
C SER A 40 16.58 12.26 -16.40
N GLU A 41 16.70 13.22 -17.31
CA GLU A 41 17.53 14.42 -17.12
C GLU A 41 17.03 15.36 -16.02
N ASN A 42 15.76 15.20 -15.60
CA ASN A 42 15.13 16.01 -14.57
C ASN A 42 15.12 15.32 -13.19
N ALA A 43 16.00 14.33 -12.98
CA ALA A 43 16.07 13.65 -11.70
C ALA A 43 16.51 14.59 -10.57
N PHE A 44 15.80 14.53 -9.44
CA PHE A 44 16.06 15.37 -8.28
C PHE A 44 15.93 14.61 -6.97
N LEU A 45 16.49 15.17 -5.89
CA LEU A 45 16.30 14.74 -4.52
C LEU A 45 15.64 15.87 -3.71
N SER A 46 14.57 15.58 -3.00
CA SER A 46 13.95 16.44 -2.00
C SER A 46 14.00 15.75 -0.64
N VAL A 47 14.45 16.46 0.38
CA VAL A 47 14.61 15.97 1.76
C VAL A 47 13.74 16.79 2.68
N ASN A 48 12.97 16.12 3.55
CA ASN A 48 12.06 16.74 4.52
C ASN A 48 11.09 17.79 3.92
N GLY A 49 10.63 17.53 2.67
CA GLY A 49 9.77 18.46 1.95
C GLY A 49 10.45 19.78 1.53
N GLY A 50 11.79 19.84 1.60
CA GLY A 50 12.57 20.99 1.13
C GLY A 50 12.62 21.11 -0.39
N GLU A 51 13.27 22.18 -0.88
CA GLU A 51 13.42 22.43 -2.31
C GLU A 51 14.13 21.28 -3.02
N PRO A 52 13.63 20.83 -4.17
CA PRO A 52 14.26 19.79 -4.97
C PRO A 52 15.66 20.21 -5.47
N ALA A 53 16.66 19.36 -5.21
CA ALA A 53 18.01 19.53 -5.71
C ALA A 53 18.28 18.55 -6.87
N PRO A 54 18.80 18.99 -8.02
CA PRO A 54 19.11 18.09 -9.14
C PRO A 54 20.10 17.00 -8.73
N LEU A 55 19.89 15.77 -9.21
CA LEU A 55 20.83 14.67 -9.02
C LEU A 55 21.98 14.78 -10.02
N ALA A 56 23.22 14.63 -9.54
CA ALA A 56 24.42 14.59 -10.40
C ALA A 56 24.47 13.34 -11.28
N HIS A 57 23.89 12.24 -10.80
CA HIS A 57 23.76 10.97 -11.53
C HIS A 57 22.33 10.47 -11.42
N HIS A 58 21.69 10.23 -12.56
CA HIS A 58 20.24 9.98 -12.65
C HIS A 58 19.84 8.51 -12.44
N SER A 59 20.79 7.64 -12.04
CA SER A 59 20.54 6.21 -11.76
C SER A 59 20.07 5.97 -10.33
N TYR A 60 19.58 4.75 -10.04
CA TYR A 60 19.27 4.32 -8.66
C TYR A 60 20.47 4.43 -7.74
N GLU A 61 21.66 4.00 -8.21
CA GLU A 61 22.92 4.15 -7.48
C GLU A 61 23.24 5.61 -7.19
N GLY A 62 23.09 6.49 -8.19
CA GLY A 62 23.29 7.93 -8.02
C GLY A 62 22.36 8.57 -7.01
N ALA A 63 21.09 8.18 -7.04
CA ALA A 63 20.10 8.63 -6.08
C ALA A 63 20.43 8.17 -4.65
N LEU A 64 20.81 6.90 -4.46
CA LEU A 64 21.20 6.37 -3.15
C LEU A 64 22.50 7.00 -2.64
N LYS A 65 23.48 7.31 -3.51
CA LYS A 65 24.68 8.09 -3.13
C LYS A 65 24.33 9.48 -2.65
N ALA A 66 23.36 10.14 -3.29
CA ALA A 66 22.88 11.45 -2.83
C ALA A 66 22.17 11.36 -1.47
N ILE A 67 21.39 10.31 -1.24
CA ILE A 67 20.75 10.02 0.06
C ILE A 67 21.82 9.77 1.13
N ALA A 68 22.83 8.93 0.85
CA ALA A 68 23.94 8.68 1.78
C ALA A 68 24.72 9.97 2.13
N PHE A 69 24.95 10.85 1.17
CA PHE A 69 25.55 12.15 1.39
C PHE A 69 24.70 13.05 2.32
N GLU A 70 23.38 13.02 2.19
CA GLU A 70 22.48 13.74 3.10
C GLU A 70 22.49 13.15 4.51
N LEU A 71 22.65 11.82 4.65
CA LEU A 71 22.87 11.17 5.94
C LEU A 71 24.20 11.62 6.59
N GLU A 72 25.30 11.65 5.81
CA GLU A 72 26.61 12.09 6.28
C GLU A 72 26.58 13.53 6.78
N LYS A 73 25.95 14.46 6.05
CA LYS A 73 25.78 15.86 6.48
C LYS A 73 25.10 16.00 7.85
N ARG A 74 24.28 15.02 8.24
CA ARG A 74 23.52 15.01 9.50
C ARG A 74 24.16 14.12 10.56
N ASN A 75 25.34 13.55 10.28
CA ASN A 75 26.03 12.57 11.13
C ASN A 75 25.16 11.34 11.46
N LEU A 76 24.32 10.90 10.49
CA LEU A 76 23.48 9.71 10.62
C LEU A 76 24.07 8.49 9.90
N ASN A 77 25.02 8.68 8.99
CA ASN A 77 25.54 7.60 8.14
C ASN A 77 26.12 6.43 8.96
N ASP A 78 26.95 6.73 9.95
CA ASP A 78 27.61 5.73 10.81
C ASP A 78 26.65 5.11 11.85
N SER A 79 25.45 5.69 11.99
CA SER A 79 24.40 5.20 12.89
C SER A 79 23.43 4.24 12.19
N VAL A 80 23.52 4.07 10.85
CA VAL A 80 22.67 3.14 10.10
C VAL A 80 23.00 1.71 10.52
N ALA A 81 22.17 1.14 11.37
CA ALA A 81 22.32 -0.22 11.87
C ALA A 81 21.59 -1.26 11.01
N LEU A 82 20.49 -0.86 10.37
CA LEU A 82 19.60 -1.71 9.58
C LEU A 82 19.09 -0.95 8.37
N ILE A 83 18.81 -1.70 7.29
CA ILE A 83 18.11 -1.18 6.11
C ILE A 83 16.91 -2.05 5.83
N GLY A 84 15.71 -1.45 5.78
CA GLY A 84 14.47 -2.10 5.38
C GLY A 84 14.12 -1.76 3.93
N HIS A 85 13.88 -2.76 3.09
CA HIS A 85 13.47 -2.59 1.69
C HIS A 85 12.02 -3.03 1.50
N ARG A 86 11.18 -2.15 0.96
CA ARG A 86 9.88 -2.55 0.46
C ARG A 86 10.06 -3.28 -0.87
N ILE A 87 9.49 -4.49 -0.96
CA ILE A 87 9.46 -5.32 -2.18
C ILE A 87 8.00 -5.50 -2.60
N ALA A 88 7.71 -5.20 -3.86
CA ALA A 88 6.34 -5.20 -4.34
C ALA A 88 5.71 -6.60 -4.37
N HIS A 89 6.47 -7.65 -4.73
CA HIS A 89 5.93 -8.99 -4.90
C HIS A 89 6.88 -10.08 -4.40
N GLY A 90 6.40 -10.88 -3.45
CA GLY A 90 7.15 -12.01 -2.88
C GLY A 90 6.80 -13.38 -3.50
N GLY A 91 5.83 -13.43 -4.43
CA GLY A 91 5.33 -14.70 -4.96
C GLY A 91 4.71 -15.56 -3.87
N SER A 92 4.76 -16.87 -4.06
CA SER A 92 4.42 -17.86 -3.04
C SER A 92 5.62 -18.27 -2.18
N ILE A 93 6.80 -17.69 -2.44
CA ILE A 93 8.06 -18.03 -1.76
C ILE A 93 8.15 -17.30 -0.42
N PHE A 94 7.80 -16.02 -0.41
CA PHE A 94 7.94 -15.17 0.77
C PHE A 94 6.59 -14.99 1.48
N THR A 95 6.45 -15.66 2.60
CA THR A 95 5.27 -15.59 3.47
C THR A 95 5.44 -14.59 4.62
N GLU A 96 6.66 -14.11 4.82
CA GLU A 96 7.06 -13.13 5.84
C GLU A 96 8.26 -12.31 5.35
N SER A 97 8.67 -11.32 6.13
CA SER A 97 9.86 -10.53 5.87
C SER A 97 11.13 -11.38 6.05
N ALA A 98 12.19 -11.07 5.31
CA ALA A 98 13.41 -11.89 5.30
C ALA A 98 14.68 -11.04 5.34
N ILE A 99 15.71 -11.50 6.08
CA ILE A 99 17.06 -10.94 5.99
C ILE A 99 17.60 -11.21 4.57
N ILE A 100 18.12 -10.18 3.93
CA ILE A 100 18.62 -10.25 2.56
C ILE A 100 19.95 -11.00 2.53
N THR A 101 19.93 -12.17 1.89
CA THR A 101 21.08 -12.99 1.54
C THR A 101 21.11 -13.16 0.01
N ASP A 102 22.18 -13.74 -0.52
CA ASP A 102 22.27 -14.07 -1.95
C ASP A 102 21.09 -14.96 -2.40
N GLU A 103 20.67 -15.92 -1.57
CA GLU A 103 19.50 -16.77 -1.83
C GLU A 103 18.20 -15.94 -1.88
N VAL A 104 18.02 -14.99 -0.98
CA VAL A 104 16.84 -14.09 -0.98
C VAL A 104 16.82 -13.22 -2.24
N ILE A 105 17.97 -12.67 -2.66
CA ILE A 105 18.11 -11.92 -3.91
C ILE A 105 17.72 -12.77 -5.12
N ASP A 106 18.24 -14.01 -5.20
CA ASP A 106 17.92 -14.93 -6.30
C ASP A 106 16.43 -15.30 -6.31
N ASN A 107 15.83 -15.52 -5.16
CA ASN A 107 14.38 -15.75 -5.05
C ASN A 107 13.55 -14.52 -5.44
N ILE A 108 13.94 -13.30 -5.05
CA ILE A 108 13.28 -12.06 -5.53
C ILE A 108 13.41 -11.96 -7.05
N ARG A 109 14.59 -12.24 -7.61
CA ARG A 109 14.81 -12.25 -9.07
C ARG A 109 13.91 -13.28 -9.77
N ARG A 110 13.74 -14.47 -9.19
CA ARG A 110 12.88 -15.54 -9.70
C ARG A 110 11.40 -15.13 -9.75
N VAL A 111 10.90 -14.39 -8.77
CA VAL A 111 9.49 -13.93 -8.74
C VAL A 111 9.28 -12.59 -9.44
N SER A 112 10.33 -11.91 -9.88
CA SER A 112 10.25 -10.59 -10.55
C SER A 112 9.36 -10.55 -11.80
N PRO A 113 9.22 -11.64 -12.61
CA PRO A 113 8.26 -11.65 -13.70
C PRO A 113 6.80 -11.43 -13.29
N LEU A 114 6.42 -11.63 -12.02
CA LEU A 114 5.07 -11.34 -11.50
C LEU A 114 4.82 -9.84 -11.31
N ALA A 115 5.89 -9.04 -11.12
CA ALA A 115 5.83 -7.59 -10.98
C ALA A 115 7.05 -6.90 -11.61
N PRO A 116 7.24 -7.00 -12.94
CA PRO A 116 8.50 -6.63 -13.59
C PRO A 116 8.84 -5.15 -13.46
N LEU A 117 7.85 -4.27 -13.42
CA LEU A 117 8.07 -2.81 -13.27
C LEU A 117 8.52 -2.40 -11.86
N HIS A 118 8.33 -3.25 -10.86
CA HIS A 118 8.64 -2.95 -9.46
C HIS A 118 9.80 -3.76 -8.92
N ASN A 119 9.76 -5.08 -9.05
CA ASN A 119 10.76 -5.96 -8.41
C ASN A 119 12.18 -5.75 -8.94
N TYR A 120 12.36 -5.47 -10.24
CA TYR A 120 13.69 -5.14 -10.77
C TYR A 120 14.24 -3.82 -10.22
N ALA A 121 13.38 -2.81 -10.02
CA ALA A 121 13.76 -1.57 -9.35
C ALA A 121 14.12 -1.82 -7.87
N ASN A 122 13.34 -2.67 -7.18
CA ASN A 122 13.64 -3.06 -5.80
C ASN A 122 15.00 -3.76 -5.70
N LEU A 123 15.31 -4.70 -6.61
CA LEU A 123 16.63 -5.37 -6.68
C LEU A 123 17.77 -4.36 -6.89
N SER A 124 17.61 -3.41 -7.82
CA SER A 124 18.62 -2.37 -8.04
C SER A 124 18.84 -1.53 -6.80
N GLY A 125 17.79 -1.27 -6.02
CA GLY A 125 17.87 -0.58 -4.73
C GLY A 125 18.66 -1.39 -3.68
N ILE A 126 18.39 -2.69 -3.58
CA ILE A 126 19.12 -3.61 -2.68
C ILE A 126 20.60 -3.66 -3.04
N GLU A 127 20.92 -3.96 -4.30
CA GLU A 127 22.30 -4.09 -4.78
C GLU A 127 23.10 -2.81 -4.57
N SER A 128 22.49 -1.65 -4.83
CA SER A 128 23.12 -0.35 -4.60
C SER A 128 23.32 -0.06 -3.09
N ALA A 129 22.34 -0.43 -2.25
CA ALA A 129 22.45 -0.26 -0.81
C ALA A 129 23.55 -1.16 -0.20
N GLN A 130 23.71 -2.40 -0.69
CA GLN A 130 24.79 -3.30 -0.26
C GLN A 130 26.17 -2.71 -0.55
N GLN A 131 26.34 -2.00 -1.66
CA GLN A 131 27.61 -1.36 -2.02
C GLN A 131 27.90 -0.14 -1.17
N LEU A 132 26.87 0.66 -0.83
CA LEU A 132 27.01 1.92 -0.08
C LEU A 132 27.10 1.71 1.43
N PHE A 133 26.50 0.65 1.95
CA PHE A 133 26.46 0.33 3.39
C PHE A 133 26.98 -1.11 3.61
N PRO A 134 28.28 -1.34 3.35
CA PRO A 134 28.84 -2.69 3.47
C PRO A 134 28.76 -3.19 4.92
N GLY A 135 28.27 -4.41 5.10
CA GLY A 135 28.17 -5.05 6.43
C GLY A 135 26.90 -4.67 7.22
N VAL A 136 26.10 -3.72 6.74
CA VAL A 136 24.81 -3.41 7.36
C VAL A 136 23.78 -4.48 7.01
N THR A 137 23.08 -5.01 8.01
CA THR A 137 22.00 -5.99 7.80
C THR A 137 20.84 -5.35 7.05
N GLN A 138 20.41 -6.01 5.97
CA GLN A 138 19.28 -5.55 5.14
C GLN A 138 18.13 -6.53 5.20
N VAL A 139 16.88 -6.03 5.21
CA VAL A 139 15.66 -6.81 5.33
C VAL A 139 14.71 -6.48 4.19
N ALA A 140 14.19 -7.52 3.54
CA ALA A 140 13.15 -7.43 2.52
C ALA A 140 11.76 -7.58 3.17
N VAL A 141 10.88 -6.61 2.95
CA VAL A 141 9.50 -6.60 3.42
C VAL A 141 8.57 -6.59 2.21
N PHE A 142 7.72 -7.60 2.08
CA PHE A 142 6.95 -7.85 0.86
C PHE A 142 5.50 -7.39 1.02
N ASP A 143 4.98 -6.60 0.07
CA ASP A 143 3.58 -6.15 0.05
C ASP A 143 2.59 -7.32 0.00
N THR A 144 3.00 -8.47 -0.51
CA THR A 144 2.15 -9.65 -0.66
C THR A 144 2.20 -10.60 0.53
N SER A 145 3.17 -10.48 1.44
CA SER A 145 3.41 -11.49 2.48
C SER A 145 2.27 -11.57 3.49
N PHE A 146 1.68 -10.44 3.89
CA PHE A 146 0.56 -10.41 4.83
C PHE A 146 -0.66 -11.24 4.35
N HIS A 147 -0.84 -11.35 3.03
CA HIS A 147 -1.94 -12.07 2.42
C HIS A 147 -1.66 -13.58 2.19
N GLN A 148 -0.48 -14.08 2.56
CA GLN A 148 -0.15 -15.50 2.38
C GLN A 148 -0.89 -16.42 3.36
N THR A 149 -1.58 -15.87 4.35
CA THR A 149 -2.46 -16.59 5.28
C THR A 149 -3.85 -16.90 4.71
N MET A 150 -4.18 -16.41 3.50
CA MET A 150 -5.44 -16.74 2.83
C MET A 150 -5.55 -18.23 2.53
N ALA A 151 -6.75 -18.79 2.75
CA ALA A 151 -7.08 -20.17 2.38
C ALA A 151 -7.20 -20.34 0.86
N PRO A 152 -7.02 -21.57 0.33
CA PRO A 152 -7.09 -21.84 -1.10
C PRO A 152 -8.34 -21.32 -1.80
N GLU A 153 -9.49 -21.45 -1.18
CA GLU A 153 -10.77 -20.94 -1.72
C GLU A 153 -10.83 -19.41 -1.85
N ALA A 154 -9.99 -18.68 -1.11
CA ALA A 154 -9.92 -17.21 -1.21
C ALA A 154 -8.92 -16.75 -2.28
N TYR A 155 -7.85 -17.50 -2.53
CA TYR A 155 -6.84 -17.08 -3.49
C TYR A 155 -6.93 -17.72 -4.87
N LEU A 156 -7.64 -18.83 -5.04
CA LEU A 156 -7.77 -19.50 -6.34
C LEU A 156 -8.75 -18.75 -7.26
N TYR A 157 -8.36 -18.62 -8.52
CA TYR A 157 -9.28 -18.22 -9.56
C TYR A 157 -10.04 -19.45 -10.12
N GLY A 158 -11.26 -19.25 -10.58
CA GLY A 158 -12.05 -20.29 -11.26
C GLY A 158 -11.52 -20.60 -12.67
N LEU A 159 -10.23 -20.80 -12.80
CA LEU A 159 -9.51 -21.11 -14.03
C LEU A 159 -9.01 -22.56 -14.01
N PRO A 160 -8.63 -23.15 -15.19
CA PRO A 160 -8.03 -24.48 -15.22
C PRO A 160 -6.85 -24.60 -14.26
N TRP A 161 -6.85 -25.66 -13.42
CA TRP A 161 -5.89 -25.92 -12.35
C TRP A 161 -4.42 -25.79 -12.77
N LYS A 162 -4.09 -26.18 -13.99
CA LYS A 162 -2.74 -26.09 -14.55
C LYS A 162 -2.15 -24.67 -14.50
N TYR A 163 -2.96 -23.63 -14.62
CA TYR A 163 -2.45 -22.25 -14.56
C TYR A 163 -2.02 -21.88 -13.16
N TYR A 164 -2.68 -22.38 -12.14
CA TYR A 164 -2.19 -22.24 -10.76
C TYR A 164 -0.92 -23.06 -10.54
N GLU A 165 -0.93 -24.33 -10.91
CA GLU A 165 0.15 -25.26 -10.62
C GLU A 165 1.45 -24.94 -11.40
N GLU A 166 1.33 -24.62 -12.69
CA GLU A 166 2.48 -24.40 -13.57
C GLU A 166 2.95 -22.94 -13.62
N LEU A 167 2.01 -21.98 -13.49
CA LEU A 167 2.28 -20.55 -13.70
C LEU A 167 2.10 -19.69 -12.43
N GLY A 168 1.62 -20.27 -11.33
CA GLY A 168 1.36 -19.54 -10.10
C GLY A 168 0.21 -18.53 -10.21
N VAL A 169 -0.76 -18.77 -11.13
CA VAL A 169 -1.90 -17.87 -11.34
C VAL A 169 -2.87 -18.00 -10.17
N ARG A 170 -2.78 -17.04 -9.25
CA ARG A 170 -3.62 -16.94 -8.06
C ARG A 170 -3.71 -15.47 -7.59
N ARG A 171 -4.61 -15.19 -6.66
CA ARG A 171 -4.61 -13.93 -5.89
C ARG A 171 -3.42 -13.90 -4.94
N TYR A 172 -2.64 -12.83 -4.95
CA TYR A 172 -1.57 -12.55 -3.99
C TYR A 172 -1.94 -11.40 -3.05
N GLY A 173 -2.60 -10.37 -3.57
CA GLY A 173 -2.91 -9.16 -2.82
C GLY A 173 -1.69 -8.23 -2.70
N PHE A 174 -1.95 -6.96 -2.37
CA PHE A 174 -0.92 -5.92 -2.21
C PHE A 174 -1.32 -4.99 -1.07
N HIS A 175 -0.50 -3.97 -0.78
CA HIS A 175 -0.63 -3.11 0.39
C HIS A 175 -0.60 -3.88 1.72
N GLY A 176 -0.01 -5.08 1.74
CA GLY A 176 0.00 -5.96 2.90
C GLY A 176 0.65 -5.30 4.12
N THR A 177 1.73 -4.54 3.91
CA THR A 177 2.41 -3.77 4.97
C THR A 177 1.47 -2.75 5.61
N SER A 178 0.68 -2.03 4.79
CA SER A 178 -0.33 -1.08 5.28
C SER A 178 -1.48 -1.79 6.00
N HIS A 179 -2.05 -2.83 5.42
CA HIS A 179 -3.14 -3.59 6.03
C HIS A 179 -2.72 -4.20 7.37
N ARG A 180 -1.50 -4.72 7.47
CA ARG A 180 -0.94 -5.26 8.72
C ARG A 180 -0.78 -4.18 9.77
N TYR A 181 -0.14 -3.05 9.45
CA TYR A 181 0.03 -1.94 10.37
C TYR A 181 -1.31 -1.44 10.92
N VAL A 182 -2.24 -1.14 10.01
CA VAL A 182 -3.55 -0.57 10.35
C VAL A 182 -4.39 -1.55 11.18
N SER A 183 -4.33 -2.85 10.88
CA SER A 183 -5.06 -3.86 11.67
C SER A 183 -4.51 -3.99 13.08
N LEU A 184 -3.18 -3.94 13.29
CA LEU A 184 -2.56 -3.92 14.62
C LEU A 184 -3.00 -2.68 15.42
N ARG A 185 -2.98 -1.50 14.79
CA ARG A 185 -3.46 -0.26 15.45
C ARG A 185 -4.95 -0.32 15.79
N ALA A 186 -5.76 -0.91 14.88
CA ALA A 186 -7.20 -1.07 15.11
C ALA A 186 -7.49 -2.00 16.30
N HIS A 187 -6.74 -3.08 16.47
CA HIS A 187 -6.86 -3.94 17.65
C HIS A 187 -6.67 -3.14 18.96
N SER A 188 -5.63 -2.31 19.01
CA SER A 188 -5.36 -1.45 20.18
C SER A 188 -6.44 -0.38 20.35
N LEU A 189 -6.81 0.34 19.29
CA LEU A 189 -7.78 1.44 19.33
C LEU A 189 -9.19 0.96 19.76
N LEU A 190 -9.59 -0.22 19.28
CA LEU A 190 -10.93 -0.79 19.53
C LEU A 190 -10.94 -1.78 20.70
N ASN A 191 -9.80 -2.01 21.34
CA ASN A 191 -9.63 -2.96 22.44
C ASN A 191 -10.19 -4.36 22.09
N LEU A 192 -9.77 -4.89 20.92
CA LEU A 192 -10.25 -6.19 20.43
C LEU A 192 -9.42 -7.34 20.98
N ALA A 193 -10.07 -8.49 21.18
CA ALA A 193 -9.38 -9.72 21.49
C ALA A 193 -8.55 -10.21 20.28
N GLU A 194 -7.36 -10.75 20.55
CA GLU A 194 -6.46 -11.22 19.50
C GLU A 194 -6.99 -12.46 18.76
N ASP A 195 -7.70 -13.33 19.48
CA ASP A 195 -8.18 -14.63 19.02
C ASP A 195 -9.66 -14.65 18.59
N ASP A 196 -10.39 -13.54 18.76
CA ASP A 196 -11.81 -13.41 18.36
C ASP A 196 -12.12 -12.00 17.85
N SER A 197 -11.58 -11.66 16.69
CA SER A 197 -11.77 -10.36 16.06
C SER A 197 -11.98 -10.45 14.56
N GLY A 198 -12.68 -9.47 13.98
CA GLY A 198 -12.91 -9.33 12.55
C GLY A 198 -12.93 -7.88 12.10
N LEU A 199 -12.02 -7.52 11.23
CA LEU A 199 -11.88 -6.18 10.67
C LEU A 199 -11.95 -6.21 9.15
N VAL A 200 -12.51 -5.16 8.56
CA VAL A 200 -12.33 -4.86 7.14
C VAL A 200 -11.52 -3.56 7.04
N VAL A 201 -10.34 -3.64 6.45
CA VAL A 201 -9.46 -2.50 6.25
C VAL A 201 -9.58 -2.01 4.81
N ALA A 202 -9.97 -0.76 4.64
CA ALA A 202 -10.09 -0.06 3.37
C ALA A 202 -8.91 0.91 3.18
N HIS A 203 -7.85 0.44 2.52
CA HIS A 203 -6.74 1.29 2.10
C HIS A 203 -7.14 2.01 0.81
N LEU A 204 -7.46 3.28 0.91
CA LEU A 204 -7.94 4.10 -0.19
C LEU A 204 -6.93 5.20 -0.50
N GLY A 205 -6.27 5.07 -1.63
CA GLY A 205 -5.32 6.03 -2.20
C GLY A 205 -5.51 6.12 -3.72
N ASN A 206 -4.48 6.56 -4.44
CA ASN A 206 -4.48 6.47 -5.91
C ASN A 206 -4.48 5.01 -6.39
N GLY A 207 -3.79 4.10 -5.67
CA GLY A 207 -4.09 2.68 -5.61
C GLY A 207 -4.99 2.41 -4.41
N ALA A 208 -5.92 1.45 -4.52
CA ALA A 208 -6.86 1.15 -3.45
C ALA A 208 -7.11 -0.36 -3.31
N SER A 209 -7.26 -0.84 -2.07
CA SER A 209 -7.58 -2.23 -1.78
C SER A 209 -8.40 -2.38 -0.50
N ILE A 210 -9.13 -3.48 -0.42
CA ILE A 210 -9.83 -3.93 0.78
C ILE A 210 -9.16 -5.21 1.27
N CYS A 211 -9.05 -5.37 2.57
CA CYS A 211 -8.60 -6.60 3.21
C CYS A 211 -9.54 -6.99 4.34
N ALA A 212 -9.97 -8.24 4.39
CA ALA A 212 -10.60 -8.85 5.55
C ALA A 212 -9.53 -9.44 6.45
N VAL A 213 -9.50 -8.99 7.71
CA VAL A 213 -8.52 -9.43 8.70
C VAL A 213 -9.28 -10.12 9.84
N ARG A 214 -8.94 -11.38 10.10
CA ARG A 214 -9.50 -12.16 11.19
C ARG A 214 -8.39 -12.59 12.13
N ASN A 215 -8.49 -12.23 13.41
CA ASN A 215 -7.49 -12.58 14.41
C ASN A 215 -6.08 -12.16 13.99
N GLY A 216 -5.92 -10.94 13.49
CA GLY A 216 -4.64 -10.38 13.01
C GLY A 216 -4.13 -10.94 11.67
N GLN A 217 -4.84 -11.88 11.02
CA GLN A 217 -4.42 -12.51 9.77
C GLN A 217 -5.31 -12.08 8.59
N SER A 218 -4.71 -11.83 7.43
CA SER A 218 -5.45 -11.62 6.19
C SER A 218 -6.16 -12.90 5.77
N VAL A 219 -7.48 -12.86 5.60
CA VAL A 219 -8.28 -14.00 5.14
C VAL A 219 -8.87 -13.79 3.75
N ASP A 220 -8.90 -12.54 3.28
CA ASP A 220 -9.33 -12.17 1.94
C ASP A 220 -8.82 -10.77 1.58
N THR A 221 -8.59 -10.49 0.30
CA THR A 221 -8.18 -9.16 -0.18
C THR A 221 -8.66 -8.90 -1.61
N SER A 222 -8.88 -7.64 -1.95
CA SER A 222 -9.49 -7.26 -3.22
C SER A 222 -8.53 -7.26 -4.41
N MET A 223 -7.23 -6.92 -4.21
CA MET A 223 -6.25 -7.02 -5.28
C MET A 223 -5.90 -8.47 -5.58
N GLY A 224 -5.67 -8.78 -6.84
CA GLY A 224 -5.49 -10.14 -7.34
C GLY A 224 -4.04 -10.57 -7.51
N MET A 225 -3.77 -11.23 -8.64
CA MET A 225 -2.43 -11.55 -9.10
C MET A 225 -1.61 -10.29 -9.37
N THR A 226 -2.29 -9.23 -9.79
CA THR A 226 -1.73 -7.89 -10.01
C THR A 226 -2.51 -6.85 -9.21
N PRO A 227 -1.97 -5.62 -9.05
CA PRO A 227 -2.69 -4.55 -8.35
C PRO A 227 -3.85 -3.93 -9.17
N LEU A 228 -4.30 -4.57 -10.25
CA LEU A 228 -5.41 -4.11 -11.10
C LEU A 228 -6.77 -4.53 -10.56
N GLU A 229 -6.91 -5.81 -10.16
CA GLU A 229 -8.18 -6.40 -9.72
C GLU A 229 -8.71 -5.70 -8.46
N GLY A 230 -10.02 -5.74 -8.27
CA GLY A 230 -10.72 -5.24 -7.09
C GLY A 230 -11.35 -3.87 -7.31
N LEU A 231 -10.99 -2.91 -6.47
CA LEU A 231 -11.57 -1.56 -6.49
C LEU A 231 -11.25 -0.79 -7.77
N MET A 232 -12.21 0.01 -8.22
CA MET A 232 -11.90 1.11 -9.13
C MET A 232 -10.95 2.09 -8.42
N MET A 233 -9.93 2.61 -9.11
CA MET A 233 -8.89 3.45 -8.53
C MET A 233 -8.74 4.77 -9.31
N GLY A 234 -7.67 5.51 -9.08
CA GLY A 234 -7.43 6.77 -9.80
C GLY A 234 -7.41 6.60 -11.32
N THR A 235 -6.61 5.64 -11.81
CA THR A 235 -6.46 5.35 -13.26
C THR A 235 -6.75 3.89 -13.62
N ARG A 236 -6.88 2.99 -12.64
CA ARG A 236 -7.15 1.56 -12.83
C ARG A 236 -8.64 1.27 -12.79
N SER A 237 -9.08 0.40 -13.68
CA SER A 237 -10.51 0.03 -13.77
C SER A 237 -11.03 -0.73 -12.54
N GLY A 238 -10.17 -1.46 -11.84
CA GLY A 238 -10.61 -2.52 -10.94
C GLY A 238 -11.27 -3.65 -11.72
N ASP A 239 -12.17 -4.37 -11.06
CA ASP A 239 -12.90 -5.47 -11.66
C ASP A 239 -13.61 -5.06 -12.95
N VAL A 240 -13.31 -5.78 -14.02
CA VAL A 240 -13.91 -5.61 -15.33
C VAL A 240 -14.17 -6.99 -15.97
N ASP A 241 -15.29 -7.13 -16.66
CA ASP A 241 -15.58 -8.35 -17.40
C ASP A 241 -14.59 -8.53 -18.56
N PHE A 242 -13.94 -9.69 -18.61
CA PHE A 242 -13.03 -10.04 -19.71
C PHE A 242 -13.73 -10.03 -21.07
N GLY A 243 -15.02 -10.44 -21.13
CA GLY A 243 -15.84 -10.36 -22.35
C GLY A 243 -16.01 -8.93 -22.85
N ALA A 244 -16.18 -7.96 -21.93
CA ALA A 244 -16.24 -6.54 -22.30
C ALA A 244 -14.90 -6.07 -22.91
N MET A 245 -13.76 -6.50 -22.36
CA MET A 245 -12.45 -6.17 -22.91
C MET A 245 -12.21 -6.80 -24.28
N SER A 246 -12.62 -8.05 -24.46
CA SER A 246 -12.59 -8.74 -25.76
C SER A 246 -13.46 -8.01 -26.81
N TRP A 247 -14.63 -7.53 -26.39
CA TRP A 247 -15.50 -6.72 -27.27
C TRP A 247 -14.83 -5.41 -27.69
N VAL A 248 -14.25 -4.67 -26.73
CA VAL A 248 -13.51 -3.43 -27.04
C VAL A 248 -12.38 -3.71 -28.05
N ALA A 249 -11.57 -4.76 -27.83
CA ALA A 249 -10.52 -5.16 -28.74
C ALA A 249 -11.05 -5.36 -30.16
N SER A 250 -12.16 -6.08 -30.30
CA SER A 250 -12.75 -6.37 -31.61
C SER A 250 -13.28 -5.12 -32.34
N GLN A 251 -13.75 -4.11 -31.61
CA GLN A 251 -14.30 -2.88 -32.19
C GLN A 251 -13.21 -1.84 -32.50
N THR A 252 -12.08 -1.90 -31.82
CA THR A 252 -11.02 -0.87 -31.90
C THR A 252 -9.72 -1.35 -32.49
N ASN A 253 -9.60 -2.66 -32.81
CA ASN A 253 -8.36 -3.33 -33.23
C ASN A 253 -7.18 -3.13 -32.26
N GLN A 254 -7.47 -2.95 -30.97
CA GLN A 254 -6.44 -2.83 -29.95
C GLN A 254 -5.84 -4.20 -29.59
N SER A 255 -4.53 -4.22 -29.38
CA SER A 255 -3.83 -5.40 -28.87
C SER A 255 -4.08 -5.63 -27.38
N LEU A 256 -3.72 -6.82 -26.88
CA LEU A 256 -3.77 -7.10 -25.44
C LEU A 256 -2.97 -6.08 -24.62
N GLY A 257 -1.79 -5.69 -25.10
CA GLY A 257 -0.95 -4.66 -24.44
C GLY A 257 -1.60 -3.28 -24.41
N ASP A 258 -2.33 -2.91 -25.49
CA ASP A 258 -3.10 -1.65 -25.50
C ASP A 258 -4.22 -1.70 -24.47
N LEU A 259 -4.95 -2.80 -24.38
CA LEU A 259 -6.00 -2.98 -23.40
C LEU A 259 -5.45 -2.98 -21.97
N GLU A 260 -4.30 -3.61 -21.72
CA GLU A 260 -3.63 -3.58 -20.43
C GLU A 260 -3.27 -2.13 -20.03
N ARG A 261 -2.79 -1.33 -20.98
CA ARG A 261 -2.54 0.10 -20.77
C ARG A 261 -3.82 0.86 -20.43
N VAL A 262 -4.92 0.60 -21.16
CA VAL A 262 -6.22 1.25 -20.92
C VAL A 262 -6.72 0.96 -19.50
N VAL A 263 -6.77 -0.32 -19.08
CA VAL A 263 -7.31 -0.67 -17.77
C VAL A 263 -6.41 -0.21 -16.61
N ASN A 264 -5.11 0.00 -16.83
CA ASN A 264 -4.16 0.44 -15.79
C ASN A 264 -3.96 1.96 -15.73
N LYS A 265 -4.05 2.68 -16.86
CA LYS A 265 -3.60 4.07 -16.96
C LYS A 265 -4.67 5.07 -17.41
N GLU A 266 -5.76 4.61 -18.05
CA GLU A 266 -6.74 5.48 -18.70
C GLU A 266 -8.16 5.27 -18.16
N SER A 267 -8.31 4.40 -17.19
CA SER A 267 -9.58 4.00 -16.58
C SER A 267 -9.83 4.66 -15.22
N GLY A 268 -10.62 4.05 -14.40
CA GLY A 268 -10.88 4.50 -13.03
C GLY A 268 -11.59 5.85 -12.93
N LEU A 269 -11.24 6.62 -11.90
CA LEU A 269 -11.76 7.97 -11.69
C LEU A 269 -11.47 8.88 -12.90
N LEU A 270 -10.25 8.79 -13.46
CA LEU A 270 -9.87 9.54 -14.68
C LEU A 270 -10.77 9.15 -15.85
N GLY A 271 -10.92 7.87 -16.13
CA GLY A 271 -11.67 7.37 -17.29
C GLY A 271 -13.14 7.75 -17.26
N ILE A 272 -13.80 7.64 -16.10
CA ILE A 272 -15.22 7.99 -15.96
C ILE A 272 -15.39 9.51 -15.95
N SER A 273 -14.61 10.25 -15.17
CA SER A 273 -14.75 11.70 -15.06
C SER A 273 -14.33 12.43 -16.33
N GLY A 274 -13.32 11.91 -17.03
CA GLY A 274 -12.63 12.61 -18.12
C GLY A 274 -11.92 13.88 -17.66
N LEU A 275 -11.70 14.04 -16.35
CA LEU A 275 -11.18 15.25 -15.74
C LEU A 275 -9.85 15.01 -15.02
N SER A 276 -9.82 14.08 -14.04
CA SER A 276 -8.65 13.84 -13.22
C SER A 276 -8.70 12.47 -12.55
N SER A 277 -7.52 11.93 -12.23
CA SER A 277 -7.37 10.80 -11.29
C SER A 277 -7.26 11.26 -9.83
N ASP A 278 -7.02 12.55 -9.60
CA ASP A 278 -6.90 13.12 -8.27
C ASP A 278 -8.26 13.42 -7.68
N LEU A 279 -8.59 12.74 -6.57
CA LEU A 279 -9.88 12.89 -5.90
C LEU A 279 -10.12 14.32 -5.41
N ARG A 280 -9.09 15.06 -5.02
CA ARG A 280 -9.23 16.46 -4.56
C ARG A 280 -9.80 17.35 -5.66
N VAL A 281 -9.38 17.14 -6.90
CA VAL A 281 -9.93 17.84 -8.08
C VAL A 281 -11.39 17.43 -8.32
N LEU A 282 -11.67 16.12 -8.16
CA LEU A 282 -13.02 15.59 -8.37
C LEU A 282 -14.00 16.02 -7.27
N GLU A 283 -13.56 16.11 -6.02
CA GLU A 283 -14.40 16.64 -4.91
C GLU A 283 -14.75 18.12 -5.11
N LYS A 284 -13.79 18.92 -5.58
CA LYS A 284 -14.08 20.31 -5.97
C LYS A 284 -15.14 20.35 -7.07
N ALA A 285 -14.96 19.59 -8.14
CA ALA A 285 -15.90 19.48 -9.24
C ALA A 285 -17.27 18.90 -8.81
N TRP A 286 -17.30 18.02 -7.81
CA TRP A 286 -18.54 17.50 -7.19
C TRP A 286 -19.37 18.64 -6.61
N HIS A 287 -18.76 19.53 -5.84
CA HIS A 287 -19.45 20.67 -5.22
C HIS A 287 -19.86 21.73 -6.25
N GLU A 288 -19.17 21.81 -7.38
CA GLU A 288 -19.51 22.69 -8.50
C GLU A 288 -20.62 22.11 -9.40
N GLY A 289 -21.09 20.89 -9.13
CA GLY A 289 -22.16 20.22 -9.88
C GLY A 289 -21.73 19.55 -11.18
N HIS A 290 -20.43 19.24 -11.35
CA HIS A 290 -19.92 18.57 -12.56
C HIS A 290 -20.41 17.12 -12.63
N GLU A 291 -21.32 16.83 -13.57
CA GLU A 291 -22.06 15.56 -13.64
C GLU A 291 -21.15 14.32 -13.70
N ARG A 292 -20.13 14.32 -14.56
CA ARG A 292 -19.22 13.16 -14.71
C ARG A 292 -18.31 12.98 -13.51
N ALA A 293 -17.90 14.05 -12.81
CA ALA A 293 -17.15 13.94 -11.56
C ALA A 293 -18.03 13.32 -10.46
N GLN A 294 -19.30 13.75 -10.38
CA GLN A 294 -20.27 13.15 -9.46
C GLN A 294 -20.49 11.65 -9.78
N LEU A 295 -20.64 11.29 -11.05
CA LEU A 295 -20.79 9.89 -11.47
C LEU A 295 -19.56 9.07 -11.12
N ALA A 296 -18.35 9.58 -11.36
CA ALA A 296 -17.10 8.90 -11.04
C ALA A 296 -16.99 8.63 -9.53
N ILE A 297 -17.27 9.62 -8.68
CA ILE A 297 -17.27 9.48 -7.22
C ILE A 297 -18.34 8.46 -6.78
N LYS A 298 -19.56 8.55 -7.28
CA LYS A 298 -20.63 7.60 -6.95
C LYS A 298 -20.27 6.17 -7.34
N THR A 299 -19.65 5.98 -8.50
CA THR A 299 -19.20 4.66 -8.95
C THR A 299 -18.08 4.14 -8.04
N PHE A 300 -17.11 4.98 -7.69
CA PHE A 300 -16.02 4.65 -6.78
C PHE A 300 -16.55 4.21 -5.41
N VAL A 301 -17.43 5.00 -4.81
CA VAL A 301 -18.09 4.70 -3.53
C VAL A 301 -18.86 3.39 -3.59
N HIS A 302 -19.65 3.18 -4.66
CA HIS A 302 -20.41 1.94 -4.84
C HIS A 302 -19.51 0.70 -4.90
N ARG A 303 -18.37 0.78 -5.60
CA ARG A 303 -17.38 -0.30 -5.67
C ARG A 303 -16.74 -0.57 -4.31
N ILE A 304 -16.34 0.47 -3.58
CA ILE A 304 -15.79 0.33 -2.22
C ILE A 304 -16.81 -0.36 -1.31
N ALA A 305 -18.04 0.11 -1.26
CA ALA A 305 -19.08 -0.45 -0.39
C ALA A 305 -19.35 -1.93 -0.71
N ARG A 306 -19.43 -2.31 -1.99
CA ARG A 306 -19.60 -3.71 -2.41
C ARG A 306 -18.43 -4.59 -1.96
N HIS A 307 -17.20 -4.11 -2.12
CA HIS A 307 -16.02 -4.86 -1.69
C HIS A 307 -15.95 -4.99 -0.17
N ILE A 308 -16.23 -3.93 0.59
CA ILE A 308 -16.31 -4.01 2.06
C ILE A 308 -17.33 -5.06 2.47
N ALA A 309 -18.55 -5.02 1.94
CA ALA A 309 -19.60 -5.97 2.26
C ALA A 309 -19.24 -7.40 1.84
N GLY A 310 -18.63 -7.58 0.66
CA GLY A 310 -18.17 -8.88 0.18
C GLY A 310 -17.07 -9.47 1.07
N HIS A 311 -16.08 -8.68 1.43
CA HIS A 311 -14.98 -9.13 2.30
C HIS A 311 -15.43 -9.38 3.74
N ALA A 312 -16.47 -8.66 4.23
CA ALA A 312 -17.09 -8.97 5.52
C ALA A 312 -17.67 -10.40 5.57
N ALA A 313 -18.07 -10.97 4.43
CA ALA A 313 -18.55 -12.35 4.36
C ALA A 313 -17.44 -13.39 4.63
N SER A 314 -16.17 -13.04 4.47
CA SER A 314 -15.02 -13.90 4.82
C SER A 314 -14.70 -13.91 6.32
N LEU A 315 -15.39 -13.05 7.09
CA LEU A 315 -15.25 -12.95 8.54
C LEU A 315 -16.35 -13.72 9.28
N ARG A 316 -16.05 -14.17 10.51
CA ARG A 316 -17.07 -14.79 11.41
C ARG A 316 -17.87 -13.73 12.17
N ARG A 317 -17.24 -12.56 12.40
CA ARG A 317 -17.81 -11.37 13.04
C ARG A 317 -17.22 -10.13 12.37
N LEU A 318 -17.89 -9.03 12.45
CA LEU A 318 -17.42 -7.74 11.97
C LEU A 318 -17.44 -6.75 13.14
N ASP A 319 -16.27 -6.46 13.69
CA ASP A 319 -16.08 -5.52 14.79
C ASP A 319 -15.86 -4.11 14.26
N GLY A 320 -15.10 -3.97 13.17
CA GLY A 320 -14.79 -2.66 12.64
C GLY A 320 -14.49 -2.62 11.14
N ILE A 321 -14.74 -1.44 10.57
CA ILE A 321 -14.31 -1.04 9.23
C ILE A 321 -13.35 0.12 9.38
N ILE A 322 -12.13 -0.05 8.87
CA ILE A 322 -11.04 0.90 9.08
C ILE A 322 -10.69 1.58 7.76
N PHE A 323 -10.79 2.90 7.72
CA PHE A 323 -10.39 3.73 6.59
C PHE A 323 -8.95 4.19 6.76
N THR A 324 -8.13 4.00 5.72
CA THR A 324 -6.72 4.39 5.69
C THR A 324 -6.27 4.75 4.27
N GLY A 325 -5.03 5.20 4.12
CA GLY A 325 -4.51 5.70 2.86
C GLY A 325 -5.02 7.11 2.54
N GLY A 326 -4.37 7.80 1.63
CA GLY A 326 -4.57 9.24 1.42
C GLY A 326 -6.03 9.68 1.22
N ILE A 327 -6.85 8.88 0.55
CA ILE A 327 -8.29 9.14 0.38
C ILE A 327 -9.05 8.76 1.65
N GLY A 328 -8.81 7.56 2.19
CA GLY A 328 -9.50 7.06 3.38
C GLY A 328 -9.30 7.97 4.59
N GLU A 329 -8.10 8.51 4.74
CA GLU A 329 -7.72 9.40 5.84
C GLU A 329 -8.29 10.83 5.69
N ASN A 330 -8.26 11.39 4.48
CA ASN A 330 -8.50 12.82 4.28
C ASN A 330 -9.89 13.16 3.71
N SER A 331 -10.58 12.23 3.02
CA SER A 331 -11.87 12.51 2.41
C SER A 331 -13.05 12.14 3.32
N SER A 332 -13.58 13.12 4.04
CA SER A 332 -14.82 12.94 4.82
C SER A 332 -16.03 12.64 3.92
N LEU A 333 -16.03 13.17 2.68
CA LEU A 333 -17.09 12.89 1.69
C LEU A 333 -17.14 11.41 1.32
N ILE A 334 -15.99 10.82 0.95
CA ILE A 334 -15.94 9.42 0.55
C ILE A 334 -16.34 8.51 1.72
N ARG A 335 -15.79 8.72 2.93
CA ARG A 335 -16.16 7.93 4.10
C ARG A 335 -17.65 8.01 4.38
N ARG A 336 -18.23 9.21 4.37
CA ARG A 336 -19.68 9.42 4.59
C ARG A 336 -20.50 8.64 3.56
N LEU A 337 -20.22 8.81 2.28
CA LEU A 337 -20.96 8.15 1.20
C LEU A 337 -20.83 6.62 1.27
N VAL A 338 -19.66 6.09 1.62
CA VAL A 338 -19.45 4.64 1.80
C VAL A 338 -20.24 4.12 3.01
N MET A 339 -20.21 4.82 4.15
CA MET A 339 -20.97 4.41 5.34
C MET A 339 -22.48 4.45 5.08
N GLU A 340 -22.99 5.46 4.37
CA GLU A 340 -24.40 5.54 3.95
C GLU A 340 -24.81 4.33 3.09
N HIS A 341 -23.96 3.88 2.16
CA HIS A 341 -24.19 2.68 1.35
C HIS A 341 -24.17 1.38 2.19
N LEU A 342 -23.46 1.37 3.29
CA LEU A 342 -23.30 0.22 4.18
C LEU A 342 -24.23 0.26 5.40
N ALA A 343 -25.25 1.12 5.40
CA ALA A 343 -26.24 1.19 6.47
C ALA A 343 -26.89 -0.17 6.79
N VAL A 344 -27.01 -1.05 5.80
CA VAL A 344 -27.50 -2.44 5.97
C VAL A 344 -26.63 -3.26 6.94
N LEU A 345 -25.36 -2.92 7.13
CA LEU A 345 -24.46 -3.57 8.10
C LEU A 345 -24.59 -2.95 9.51
N GLY A 346 -25.43 -1.92 9.65
CA GLY A 346 -25.61 -1.22 10.92
C GLY A 346 -24.57 -0.15 11.20
N LEU A 347 -23.99 0.43 10.11
CA LEU A 347 -23.12 1.58 10.21
C LEU A 347 -23.95 2.84 10.44
N GLU A 348 -23.47 3.67 11.34
CA GLU A 348 -24.06 4.99 11.63
C GLU A 348 -22.91 5.99 11.82
N ILE A 349 -22.94 7.09 11.08
CA ILE A 349 -21.85 8.06 11.06
C ILE A 349 -21.97 9.10 12.20
N ASP A 350 -20.86 9.40 12.84
CA ASP A 350 -20.66 10.63 13.59
C ASP A 350 -20.11 11.70 12.64
N THR A 351 -20.99 12.64 12.25
CA THR A 351 -20.66 13.67 11.27
C THR A 351 -19.57 14.62 11.77
N GLU A 352 -19.55 14.95 13.06
CA GLU A 352 -18.54 15.83 13.63
C GLU A 352 -17.17 15.16 13.59
N MET A 353 -17.07 13.93 14.11
CA MET A 353 -15.83 13.17 14.12
C MET A 353 -15.32 12.84 12.71
N ASN A 354 -16.23 12.54 11.78
CA ASN A 354 -15.86 12.28 10.37
C ASN A 354 -15.28 13.51 9.68
N ASN A 355 -15.74 14.72 10.02
CA ASN A 355 -15.27 15.95 9.41
C ASN A 355 -14.00 16.53 10.04
N ARG A 356 -13.52 15.97 11.15
CA ARG A 356 -12.25 16.41 11.74
C ARG A 356 -11.07 16.18 10.80
N SER A 357 -10.10 17.09 10.86
CA SER A 357 -8.85 16.99 10.06
C SER A 357 -8.08 15.72 10.39
N ASN A 358 -7.32 15.22 9.42
CA ASN A 358 -6.43 14.08 9.62
C ASN A 358 -5.31 14.36 10.65
N SER A 359 -4.99 15.63 10.91
CA SER A 359 -4.06 16.01 12.00
C SER A 359 -4.51 15.55 13.40
N CYS A 360 -5.77 15.11 13.55
CA CYS A 360 -6.27 14.50 14.79
C CYS A 360 -5.81 13.05 14.99
N GLY A 361 -5.12 12.44 14.00
CA GLY A 361 -4.64 11.06 14.10
C GLY A 361 -5.77 10.02 14.07
N GLU A 362 -5.55 8.93 14.79
CA GLU A 362 -6.51 7.83 14.91
C GLU A 362 -7.80 8.28 15.58
N ARG A 363 -8.94 7.91 15.00
CA ARG A 363 -10.25 8.31 15.54
C ARG A 363 -11.39 7.41 15.09
N ILE A 364 -12.39 7.23 15.95
CA ILE A 364 -13.66 6.60 15.62
C ILE A 364 -14.53 7.65 14.93
N VAL A 365 -15.18 7.28 13.82
CA VAL A 365 -16.04 8.12 12.99
C VAL A 365 -17.46 7.59 12.88
N SER A 366 -17.77 6.50 13.54
CA SER A 366 -19.13 6.00 13.74
C SER A 366 -19.72 6.53 15.03
N SER A 367 -21.07 6.62 15.08
CA SER A 367 -21.79 6.98 16.31
C SER A 367 -21.63 5.89 17.38
N GLU A 368 -21.88 6.23 18.65
CA GLU A 368 -21.87 5.28 19.77
C GLU A 368 -22.94 4.20 19.63
N ASN A 369 -23.98 4.43 18.86
CA ASN A 369 -25.07 3.48 18.61
C ASN A 369 -24.81 2.55 17.43
N ALA A 370 -23.73 2.78 16.67
CA ALA A 370 -23.41 1.97 15.51
C ALA A 370 -23.12 0.52 15.92
N ARG A 371 -23.71 -0.42 15.20
CA ARG A 371 -23.47 -1.86 15.41
C ARG A 371 -22.03 -2.26 15.02
N VAL A 372 -21.48 -1.62 14.01
CA VAL A 372 -20.13 -1.83 13.51
C VAL A 372 -19.36 -0.52 13.65
N ILE A 373 -18.22 -0.57 14.30
CA ILE A 373 -17.39 0.61 14.52
C ILE A 373 -16.69 0.98 13.21
N CYS A 374 -16.72 2.27 12.85
CA CYS A 374 -15.89 2.80 11.77
C CYS A 374 -14.82 3.72 12.35
N ALA A 375 -13.58 3.53 11.92
CA ALA A 375 -12.47 4.35 12.36
C ALA A 375 -11.60 4.80 11.20
N VAL A 376 -10.87 5.89 11.41
CA VAL A 376 -9.78 6.34 10.56
C VAL A 376 -8.48 6.08 11.29
N ILE A 377 -7.57 5.36 10.66
CA ILE A 377 -6.23 5.08 11.18
C ILE A 377 -5.24 5.43 10.06
N PRO A 378 -4.39 6.45 10.25
CA PRO A 378 -3.34 6.76 9.28
C PRO A 378 -2.38 5.58 9.12
N THR A 379 -2.11 5.21 7.86
CA THR A 379 -1.11 4.15 7.60
C THR A 379 0.31 4.67 7.82
N ASN A 380 1.20 3.78 8.22
CA ASN A 380 2.62 4.05 8.34
C ASN A 380 3.43 2.81 7.91
N GLU A 381 3.58 2.67 6.59
CA GLU A 381 4.29 1.54 5.99
C GLU A 381 5.78 1.57 6.34
N GLU A 382 6.39 2.78 6.40
CA GLU A 382 7.79 2.95 6.76
C GLU A 382 8.08 2.47 8.18
N LYS A 383 7.19 2.81 9.13
CA LYS A 383 7.28 2.32 10.51
C LYS A 383 7.17 0.79 10.56
N MET A 384 6.23 0.19 9.80
CA MET A 384 6.08 -1.25 9.76
C MET A 384 7.30 -1.96 9.19
N ILE A 385 7.91 -1.40 8.13
CA ILE A 385 9.15 -1.92 7.54
C ILE A 385 10.31 -1.81 8.54
N ALA A 386 10.42 -0.69 9.25
CA ALA A 386 11.44 -0.50 10.28
C ALA A 386 11.29 -1.51 11.42
N LEU A 387 10.06 -1.77 11.89
CA LEU A 387 9.78 -2.75 12.93
C LEU A 387 10.19 -4.18 12.51
N ASP A 388 9.87 -4.59 11.28
CA ASP A 388 10.31 -5.88 10.75
C ASP A 388 11.85 -5.97 10.66
N ALA A 389 12.51 -4.88 10.23
CA ALA A 389 13.96 -4.83 10.19
C ALA A 389 14.59 -4.93 11.59
N ILE A 390 14.04 -4.24 12.58
CA ILE A 390 14.49 -4.27 13.97
C ILE A 390 14.32 -5.68 14.56
N GLN A 391 13.15 -6.29 14.36
CA GLN A 391 12.85 -7.63 14.86
C GLN A 391 13.79 -8.68 14.27
N LEU A 392 14.00 -8.68 12.96
CA LEU A 392 14.87 -9.65 12.29
C LEU A 392 16.36 -9.36 12.51
N GLY A 393 16.75 -8.09 12.58
CA GLY A 393 18.13 -7.66 12.86
C GLY A 393 18.53 -7.81 14.33
N LYS A 394 17.61 -8.19 15.23
CA LYS A 394 17.84 -8.36 16.67
C LYS A 394 18.35 -7.08 17.36
N VAL A 395 17.92 -5.93 16.91
CA VAL A 395 18.06 -4.65 17.59
C VAL A 395 16.88 -4.50 18.57
N ASN A 396 17.08 -3.85 19.72
CA ASN A 396 16.00 -3.69 20.71
C ASN A 396 14.80 -2.96 20.10
N ALA A 397 13.65 -3.65 20.08
CA ALA A 397 12.42 -3.13 19.51
C ALA A 397 11.70 -2.17 20.48
N PRO A 398 10.92 -1.21 19.97
CA PRO A 398 10.02 -0.39 20.78
C PRO A 398 9.01 -1.24 21.55
N ALA A 399 8.77 -0.88 22.82
CA ALA A 399 7.88 -1.64 23.71
C ALA A 399 6.40 -1.68 23.24
N GLU A 400 5.98 -0.79 22.34
CA GLU A 400 4.62 -0.69 21.83
C GLU A 400 4.22 -1.86 20.89
N PHE A 401 5.21 -2.62 20.39
CA PHE A 401 5.02 -3.73 19.44
C PHE A 401 5.81 -5.00 19.84
N ALA A 402 6.27 -5.07 21.12
CA ALA A 402 6.99 -6.21 21.66
C ALA A 402 6.04 -7.32 22.15
#